data_dadf010713fdf989efded61e1a08bacb
#
_entry.id   dadf010713fdf989efded61e1a08bacb
#
_cell.length_a   1.000
_cell.length_b   1.000
_cell.length_c   1.000
_cell.angle_alpha   90.00
_cell.angle_beta   90.00
_cell.angle_gamma   90.00
#
_symmetry.space_group_name_H-M   'P 1'
#
loop_
_entity.id
_entity.type
_entity.pdbx_description
1 polymer ?
#
loop_
_entity_poly.entity_id
_entity_poly.type
_entity_poly.pdbx_seq_one_letter_code
_entity_poly.pdbx_strand_id
1 'polypeptide(L)'
;MNKLLLSLFLGSSLVCASPNGIAILVNDEPITIYDIEKTMSVNKIQKNEAVSYLIDKALYNQQVEKYNISADIFEINEHIEKLAASNGMDVYAFKSIVKQEYPNYEVFENEAKNAVIRQKLIQHIVKGQLAVANDEDMELYYEKNKAKYTSARSFEVY
;
A
#
# COMPACT_ATOMS: atom_id res chain seq x y z
N MET A 1 42.71 -53.76 38.41
CA MET A 1 43.11 -52.93 37.29
C MET A 1 41.86 -52.58 36.52
N ASN A 2 41.22 -51.46 36.88
CA ASN A 2 39.98 -51.02 36.28
C ASN A 2 40.28 -50.05 35.14
N LYS A 3 39.94 -50.46 33.91
CA LYS A 3 40.01 -49.58 32.74
C LYS A 3 38.70 -48.83 32.62
N LEU A 4 38.68 -47.54 33.02
CA LEU A 4 37.59 -46.62 32.81
C LEU A 4 37.58 -46.25 31.32
N LEU A 5 36.57 -46.74 30.58
CA LEU A 5 36.27 -46.28 29.22
C LEU A 5 35.44 -44.97 29.33
N LEU A 6 36.10 -43.86 29.13
CA LEU A 6 35.50 -42.54 29.02
C LEU A 6 34.97 -42.42 27.59
N SER A 7 33.69 -42.70 27.38
CA SER A 7 33.01 -42.46 26.09
C SER A 7 32.65 -40.99 25.98
N LEU A 8 33.43 -40.28 25.16
CA LEU A 8 33.18 -38.89 24.78
C LEU A 8 31.98 -38.84 23.83
N PHE A 9 30.81 -38.53 24.37
CA PHE A 9 29.59 -38.26 23.56
C PHE A 9 29.74 -36.90 22.91
N LEU A 10 30.21 -36.88 21.65
CA LEU A 10 30.20 -35.68 20.81
C LEU A 10 28.77 -35.46 20.36
N GLY A 11 28.03 -34.65 21.13
CA GLY A 11 26.72 -34.16 20.74
C GLY A 11 26.87 -33.20 19.56
N SER A 12 26.69 -33.69 18.34
CA SER A 12 26.51 -32.86 17.18
C SER A 12 25.17 -32.12 17.31
N SER A 13 25.19 -30.90 17.82
CA SER A 13 24.11 -29.96 17.70
C SER A 13 23.94 -29.65 16.20
N LEU A 14 22.94 -30.27 15.58
CA LEU A 14 22.43 -29.84 14.28
C LEU A 14 21.87 -28.41 14.49
N VAL A 15 22.71 -27.42 14.23
CA VAL A 15 22.23 -26.06 14.01
C VAL A 15 21.42 -26.09 12.72
N CYS A 16 20.10 -26.21 12.82
CA CYS A 16 19.19 -25.90 11.72
C CYS A 16 19.35 -24.39 11.44
N ALA A 17 20.38 -24.02 10.72
CA ALA A 17 20.45 -22.73 10.06
C ALA A 17 19.32 -22.74 9.01
N SER A 18 18.20 -22.11 9.33
CA SER A 18 17.20 -21.80 8.31
C SER A 18 17.93 -21.05 7.20
N PRO A 19 17.97 -21.56 5.97
CA PRO A 19 18.67 -20.87 4.89
C PRO A 19 17.92 -19.57 4.62
N ASN A 20 18.39 -18.48 5.21
CA ASN A 20 17.87 -17.13 4.95
C ASN A 20 18.44 -16.64 3.61
N GLY A 21 18.28 -17.48 2.57
CA GLY A 21 18.72 -17.19 1.22
C GLY A 21 17.80 -16.20 0.51
N ILE A 22 18.38 -15.46 -0.42
CA ILE A 22 17.62 -14.64 -1.36
C ILE A 22 16.84 -15.59 -2.27
N ALA A 23 15.52 -15.46 -2.27
CA ALA A 23 14.63 -16.24 -3.13
C ALA A 23 14.37 -15.52 -4.47
N ILE A 24 14.21 -14.20 -4.42
CA ILE A 24 13.87 -13.36 -5.58
C ILE A 24 14.60 -12.03 -5.42
N LEU A 25 15.01 -11.45 -6.55
CA LEU A 25 15.52 -10.09 -6.61
C LEU A 25 14.55 -9.25 -7.45
N VAL A 26 13.98 -8.20 -6.85
CA VAL A 26 13.09 -7.26 -7.52
C VAL A 26 13.87 -5.96 -7.76
N ASN A 27 14.39 -5.77 -8.96
CA ASN A 27 15.45 -4.83 -9.24
C ASN A 27 16.65 -5.10 -8.30
N ASP A 28 16.96 -4.19 -7.37
CA ASP A 28 18.05 -4.36 -6.40
C ASP A 28 17.56 -4.77 -5.00
N GLU A 29 16.26 -4.97 -4.79
CA GLU A 29 15.66 -5.33 -3.51
C GLU A 29 15.50 -6.85 -3.38
N PRO A 30 16.17 -7.50 -2.39
CA PRO A 30 16.07 -8.92 -2.19
C PRO A 30 14.82 -9.29 -1.39
N ILE A 31 14.09 -10.31 -1.87
CA ILE A 31 13.04 -11.01 -1.12
C ILE A 31 13.64 -12.34 -0.65
N THR A 32 13.65 -12.58 0.66
CA THR A 32 14.23 -13.78 1.25
C THR A 32 13.21 -14.91 1.37
N ILE A 33 13.70 -16.14 1.51
CA ILE A 33 12.85 -17.30 1.83
C ILE A 33 12.08 -17.05 3.12
N TYR A 34 12.72 -16.44 4.12
CA TYR A 34 12.09 -16.06 5.38
C TYR A 34 10.91 -15.10 5.20
N ASP A 35 11.05 -14.09 4.32
CA ASP A 35 9.98 -13.13 4.04
C ASP A 35 8.75 -13.82 3.44
N ILE A 36 8.98 -14.79 2.55
CA ILE A 36 7.91 -15.58 1.94
C ILE A 36 7.20 -16.42 3.01
N GLU A 37 7.95 -17.17 3.81
CA GLU A 37 7.38 -18.04 4.87
C GLU A 37 6.63 -17.23 5.92
N LYS A 38 7.19 -16.10 6.35
CA LYS A 38 6.55 -15.18 7.27
C LYS A 38 5.25 -14.63 6.70
N THR A 39 5.25 -14.20 5.43
CA THR A 39 4.07 -13.67 4.75
C THR A 39 2.98 -14.73 4.61
N MET A 40 3.33 -15.96 4.27
CA MET A 40 2.41 -17.10 4.23
C MET A 40 1.76 -17.34 5.60
N SER A 41 2.58 -17.34 6.64
CA SER A 41 2.11 -17.62 8.01
C SER A 41 1.19 -16.53 8.55
N VAL A 42 1.58 -15.26 8.40
CA VAL A 42 0.84 -14.11 8.93
C VAL A 42 -0.48 -13.91 8.18
N ASN A 43 -0.46 -13.99 6.85
CA ASN A 43 -1.63 -13.73 6.02
C ASN A 43 -2.46 -15.00 5.73
N LYS A 44 -1.98 -16.17 6.14
CA LYS A 44 -2.62 -17.48 5.89
C LYS A 44 -2.89 -17.74 4.40
N ILE A 45 -1.93 -17.38 3.56
CA ILE A 45 -2.01 -17.50 2.10
C ILE A 45 -1.00 -18.51 1.56
N GLN A 46 -1.21 -18.95 0.31
CA GLN A 46 -0.31 -19.88 -0.37
C GLN A 46 0.98 -19.19 -0.82
N LYS A 47 2.02 -19.99 -1.08
CA LYS A 47 3.34 -19.50 -1.46
C LYS A 47 3.30 -18.57 -2.67
N ASN A 48 2.55 -18.91 -3.70
CA ASN A 48 2.46 -18.11 -4.92
C ASN A 48 1.85 -16.72 -4.63
N GLU A 49 0.82 -16.66 -3.80
CA GLU A 49 0.18 -15.42 -3.38
C GLU A 49 1.12 -14.57 -2.52
N ALA A 50 1.87 -15.22 -1.59
CA ALA A 50 2.87 -14.54 -0.78
C ALA A 50 4.00 -13.93 -1.63
N VAL A 51 4.47 -14.67 -2.65
CA VAL A 51 5.47 -14.19 -3.60
C VAL A 51 4.96 -12.99 -4.38
N SER A 52 3.75 -13.08 -4.98
CA SER A 52 3.15 -11.97 -5.71
C SER A 52 2.97 -10.74 -4.82
N TYR A 53 2.45 -10.93 -3.60
CA TYR A 53 2.30 -9.85 -2.63
C TYR A 53 3.62 -9.15 -2.31
N LEU A 54 4.70 -9.91 -2.10
CA LEU A 54 6.02 -9.34 -1.77
C LEU A 54 6.63 -8.60 -2.96
N ILE A 55 6.46 -9.11 -4.18
CA ILE A 55 6.90 -8.42 -5.41
C ILE A 55 6.15 -7.10 -5.57
N ASP A 56 4.83 -7.11 -5.47
CA ASP A 56 4.00 -5.91 -5.58
C ASP A 56 4.36 -4.88 -4.50
N LYS A 57 4.62 -5.34 -3.28
CA LYS A 57 5.05 -4.49 -2.17
C LYS A 57 6.42 -3.86 -2.44
N ALA A 58 7.39 -4.62 -2.94
CA ALA A 58 8.70 -4.11 -3.29
C ALA A 58 8.60 -3.06 -4.39
N LEU A 59 7.88 -3.35 -5.49
CA LEU A 59 7.64 -2.40 -6.57
C LEU A 59 6.93 -1.13 -6.11
N TYR A 60 5.94 -1.26 -5.23
CA TYR A 60 5.24 -0.13 -4.63
C TYR A 60 6.20 0.75 -3.81
N ASN A 61 7.00 0.16 -2.92
CA ASN A 61 7.95 0.87 -2.09
C ASN A 61 8.98 1.62 -2.95
N GLN A 62 9.51 0.99 -4.00
CA GLN A 62 10.45 1.62 -4.94
C GLN A 62 9.83 2.84 -5.65
N GLN A 63 8.53 2.79 -5.98
CA GLN A 63 7.85 3.96 -6.56
C GLN A 63 7.68 5.08 -5.54
N VAL A 64 7.31 4.75 -4.29
CA VAL A 64 7.21 5.72 -3.19
C VAL A 64 8.54 6.44 -2.97
N GLU A 65 9.65 5.68 -2.94
CA GLU A 65 11.00 6.24 -2.79
C GLU A 65 11.43 7.06 -4.01
N LYS A 66 11.23 6.54 -5.21
CA LYS A 66 11.58 7.21 -6.47
C LYS A 66 10.96 8.60 -6.59
N TYR A 67 9.72 8.75 -6.18
CA TYR A 67 8.98 10.00 -6.25
C TYR A 67 9.00 10.80 -4.94
N ASN A 68 9.77 10.35 -3.91
CA ASN A 68 9.84 10.96 -2.58
C ASN A 68 8.44 11.22 -1.99
N ILE A 69 7.53 10.26 -2.14
CA ILE A 69 6.17 10.38 -1.61
C ILE A 69 6.20 10.14 -0.11
N SER A 70 5.72 11.10 0.65
CA SER A 70 5.57 10.97 2.10
C SER A 70 4.25 11.57 2.56
N ALA A 71 3.83 11.25 3.78
CA ALA A 71 2.66 11.85 4.41
C ALA A 71 3.10 12.53 5.71
N ASP A 72 2.70 13.77 5.90
CA ASP A 72 2.90 14.50 7.14
C ASP A 72 1.74 14.31 8.11
N ILE A 73 1.88 14.79 9.34
CA ILE A 73 0.88 14.62 10.39
C ILE A 73 -0.44 15.33 10.08
N PHE A 74 -0.40 16.43 9.33
CA PHE A 74 -1.60 17.19 8.96
C PHE A 74 -2.41 16.41 7.91
N GLU A 75 -1.74 15.86 6.91
CA GLU A 75 -2.36 15.01 5.88
C GLU A 75 -2.99 13.75 6.48
N ILE A 76 -2.31 13.13 7.46
CA ILE A 76 -2.82 11.95 8.17
C ILE A 76 -4.07 12.32 8.97
N ASN A 77 -4.04 13.43 9.73
CA ASN A 77 -5.20 13.88 10.49
C ASN A 77 -6.38 14.25 9.58
N GLU A 78 -6.14 14.96 8.48
CA GLU A 78 -7.18 15.28 7.49
C GLU A 78 -7.82 14.00 6.92
N HIS A 79 -7.01 12.98 6.64
CA HIS A 79 -7.53 11.68 6.19
C HIS A 79 -8.41 11.03 7.26
N ILE A 80 -8.00 11.05 8.54
CA ILE A 80 -8.77 10.52 9.66
C ILE A 80 -10.09 11.30 9.83
N GLU A 81 -10.07 12.62 9.68
CA GLU A 81 -11.28 13.46 9.72
C GLU A 81 -12.26 13.11 8.59
N LYS A 82 -11.75 12.88 7.38
CA LYS A 82 -12.55 12.41 6.24
C LYS A 82 -13.17 11.03 6.50
N LEU A 83 -12.40 10.12 7.13
CA LEU A 83 -12.93 8.82 7.55
C LEU A 83 -14.05 8.97 8.59
N ALA A 84 -13.88 9.82 9.59
CA ALA A 84 -14.90 10.11 10.59
C ALA A 84 -16.17 10.67 9.95
N ALA A 85 -16.02 11.67 9.08
CA ALA A 85 -17.13 12.30 8.37
C ALA A 85 -17.89 11.32 7.47
N SER A 86 -17.18 10.43 6.75
CA SER A 86 -17.79 9.41 5.90
C SER A 86 -18.57 8.35 6.69
N ASN A 87 -18.26 8.18 7.99
CA ASN A 87 -18.99 7.34 8.92
C ASN A 87 -20.09 8.13 9.71
N GLY A 88 -20.33 9.39 9.35
CA GLY A 88 -21.33 10.23 10.01
C GLY A 88 -20.96 10.61 11.45
N MET A 89 -19.69 10.62 11.80
CA MET A 89 -19.18 10.86 13.15
C MET A 89 -18.31 12.11 13.19
N ASP A 90 -18.25 12.73 14.36
CA ASP A 90 -17.18 13.67 14.64
C ASP A 90 -15.86 12.92 14.90
N VAL A 91 -14.75 13.62 14.72
CA VAL A 91 -13.41 13.02 14.81
C VAL A 91 -13.07 12.46 16.20
N TYR A 92 -13.63 13.04 17.27
CA TYR A 92 -13.35 12.59 18.65
C TYR A 92 -14.09 11.30 18.95
N ALA A 93 -15.36 11.21 18.56
CA ALA A 93 -16.16 9.99 18.67
C ALA A 93 -15.52 8.85 17.84
N PHE A 94 -15.13 9.14 16.62
CA PHE A 94 -14.46 8.19 15.75
C PHE A 94 -13.14 7.66 16.36
N LYS A 95 -12.25 8.56 16.80
CA LYS A 95 -10.99 8.17 17.47
C LYS A 95 -11.21 7.36 18.75
N SER A 96 -12.30 7.62 19.48
CA SER A 96 -12.65 6.85 20.67
C SER A 96 -13.01 5.40 20.33
N ILE A 97 -13.79 5.19 19.28
CA ILE A 97 -14.17 3.85 18.79
C ILE A 97 -12.93 3.11 18.30
N VAL A 98 -12.11 3.75 17.47
CA VAL A 98 -10.89 3.15 16.95
C VAL A 98 -9.95 2.69 18.07
N LYS A 99 -9.80 3.49 19.14
CA LYS A 99 -8.98 3.10 20.31
C LYS A 99 -9.51 1.87 21.06
N GLN A 100 -10.79 1.55 20.92
CA GLN A 100 -11.38 0.35 21.53
C GLN A 100 -11.22 -0.87 20.63
N GLU A 101 -11.26 -0.70 19.32
CA GLU A 101 -11.19 -1.79 18.33
C GLU A 101 -9.76 -2.20 18.00
N TYR A 102 -8.83 -1.26 17.97
CA TYR A 102 -7.43 -1.54 17.67
C TYR A 102 -6.62 -1.82 18.93
N PRO A 103 -5.76 -2.86 18.92
CA PRO A 103 -4.87 -3.18 20.05
C PRO A 103 -3.94 -2.01 20.43
N ASN A 104 -3.55 -1.22 19.44
CA ASN A 104 -2.74 -0.02 19.58
C ASN A 104 -3.19 1.00 18.54
N TYR A 105 -3.50 2.22 18.98
CA TYR A 105 -3.90 3.33 18.11
C TYR A 105 -2.84 3.68 17.06
N GLU A 106 -1.56 3.47 17.37
CA GLU A 106 -0.45 3.67 16.44
C GLU A 106 -0.58 2.79 15.17
N VAL A 107 -1.14 1.59 15.31
CA VAL A 107 -1.38 0.71 14.14
C VAL A 107 -2.36 1.39 13.18
N PHE A 108 -3.45 1.95 13.70
CA PHE A 108 -4.42 2.67 12.90
C PHE A 108 -3.81 3.94 12.25
N GLU A 109 -3.00 4.71 12.99
CA GLU A 109 -2.32 5.88 12.43
C GLU A 109 -1.36 5.50 11.29
N ASN A 110 -0.65 4.38 11.42
CA ASN A 110 0.19 3.85 10.35
C ASN A 110 -0.61 3.39 9.13
N GLU A 111 -1.79 2.81 9.33
CA GLU A 111 -2.70 2.46 8.23
C GLU A 111 -3.21 3.72 7.51
N ALA A 112 -3.60 4.75 8.26
CA ALA A 112 -4.01 6.04 7.72
C ALA A 112 -2.87 6.70 6.94
N LYS A 113 -1.65 6.71 7.48
CA LYS A 113 -0.44 7.19 6.79
C LYS A 113 -0.22 6.47 5.47
N ASN A 114 -0.29 5.13 5.47
CA ASN A 114 -0.12 4.33 4.26
C ASN A 114 -1.22 4.60 3.22
N ALA A 115 -2.45 4.87 3.67
CA ALA A 115 -3.54 5.26 2.77
C ALA A 115 -3.27 6.61 2.09
N VAL A 116 -2.79 7.61 2.83
CA VAL A 116 -2.38 8.92 2.29
C VAL A 116 -1.24 8.77 1.28
N ILE A 117 -0.18 8.01 1.63
CA ILE A 117 0.96 7.76 0.72
C ILE A 117 0.47 7.10 -0.57
N ARG A 118 -0.39 6.09 -0.48
CA ARG A 118 -0.97 5.41 -1.64
C ARG A 118 -1.76 6.37 -2.52
N GLN A 119 -2.61 7.20 -1.93
CA GLN A 119 -3.40 8.19 -2.66
C GLN A 119 -2.49 9.20 -3.39
N LYS A 120 -1.45 9.70 -2.72
CA LYS A 120 -0.48 10.65 -3.31
C LYS A 120 0.30 10.01 -4.46
N LEU A 121 0.74 8.75 -4.31
CA LEU A 121 1.43 8.03 -5.37
C LEU A 121 0.53 7.85 -6.61
N ILE A 122 -0.72 7.41 -6.41
CA ILE A 122 -1.69 7.26 -7.51
C ILE A 122 -1.91 8.61 -8.19
N GLN A 123 -2.14 9.67 -7.44
CA GLN A 123 -2.32 11.02 -8.00
C GLN A 123 -1.09 11.47 -8.80
N HIS A 124 0.12 11.19 -8.30
CA HIS A 124 1.36 11.55 -8.99
C HIS A 124 1.48 10.83 -10.33
N ILE A 125 1.25 9.51 -10.35
CA ILE A 125 1.31 8.68 -11.56
C ILE A 125 0.24 9.11 -12.57
N VAL A 126 -1.00 9.28 -12.11
CA VAL A 126 -2.13 9.65 -12.98
C VAL A 126 -1.93 11.04 -13.57
N LYS A 127 -1.50 12.04 -12.77
CA LYS A 127 -1.20 13.38 -13.30
C LYS A 127 -0.10 13.37 -14.34
N GLY A 128 0.90 12.50 -14.20
CA GLY A 128 1.97 12.35 -15.20
C GLY A 128 1.52 11.67 -16.50
N GLN A 129 0.40 10.94 -16.48
CA GLN A 129 -0.14 10.22 -17.64
C GLN A 129 -1.32 10.94 -18.31
N LEU A 130 -1.99 11.84 -17.59
CA LEU A 130 -3.05 12.65 -18.19
C LEU A 130 -2.42 13.70 -19.08
N ALA A 131 -2.57 13.53 -20.39
CA ALA A 131 -2.44 14.63 -21.31
C ALA A 131 -3.50 15.66 -20.91
N VAL A 132 -3.07 16.82 -20.42
CA VAL A 132 -3.98 17.93 -20.20
C VAL A 132 -4.49 18.32 -21.59
N ALA A 133 -5.80 18.14 -21.83
CA ALA A 133 -6.40 18.55 -23.07
C ALA A 133 -6.08 20.04 -23.29
N ASN A 134 -5.43 20.36 -24.39
CA ASN A 134 -5.19 21.72 -24.79
C ASN A 134 -6.47 22.33 -25.42
N ASP A 135 -6.47 23.63 -25.66
CA ASP A 135 -7.65 24.31 -26.21
C ASP A 135 -8.08 23.71 -27.56
N GLU A 136 -7.12 23.28 -28.38
CA GLU A 136 -7.38 22.63 -29.67
C GLU A 136 -8.06 21.25 -29.50
N ASP A 137 -7.66 20.46 -28.51
CA ASP A 137 -8.30 19.18 -28.19
C ASP A 137 -9.74 19.40 -27.69
N MET A 138 -9.97 20.43 -26.90
CA MET A 138 -11.29 20.79 -26.38
C MET A 138 -12.21 21.28 -27.52
N GLU A 139 -11.70 22.08 -28.42
CA GLU A 139 -12.44 22.58 -29.59
C GLU A 139 -12.79 21.42 -30.54
N LEU A 140 -11.85 20.54 -30.82
CA LEU A 140 -12.07 19.34 -31.63
C LEU A 140 -13.11 18.40 -31.02
N TYR A 141 -13.07 18.23 -29.71
CA TYR A 141 -14.06 17.43 -28.97
C TYR A 141 -15.45 18.08 -29.03
N TYR A 142 -15.53 19.40 -28.84
CA TYR A 142 -16.77 20.15 -28.94
C TYR A 142 -17.36 20.05 -30.34
N GLU A 143 -16.56 20.26 -31.39
CA GLU A 143 -16.99 20.16 -32.78
C GLU A 143 -17.62 18.78 -33.09
N LYS A 144 -16.98 17.71 -32.62
CA LYS A 144 -17.45 16.32 -32.79
C LYS A 144 -18.69 15.98 -31.95
N ASN A 145 -18.98 16.77 -30.92
CA ASN A 145 -20.05 16.48 -29.95
C ASN A 145 -21.06 17.61 -29.82
N LYS A 146 -21.15 18.54 -30.79
CA LYS A 146 -22.05 19.73 -30.74
C LYS A 146 -23.46 19.41 -30.26
N ALA A 147 -24.03 18.29 -30.71
CA ALA A 147 -25.37 17.89 -30.35
C ALA A 147 -25.58 17.67 -28.84
N LYS A 148 -24.51 17.38 -28.08
CA LYS A 148 -24.57 17.22 -26.62
C LYS A 148 -24.60 18.55 -25.87
N TYR A 149 -24.12 19.62 -26.51
CA TYR A 149 -23.97 20.95 -25.92
C TYR A 149 -24.90 22.00 -26.46
N THR A 150 -25.77 21.65 -27.45
CA THR A 150 -26.82 22.53 -27.97
C THR A 150 -28.10 22.29 -27.21
N SER A 151 -28.56 23.30 -26.44
CA SER A 151 -29.91 23.34 -25.89
C SER A 151 -30.86 23.98 -26.92
N ALA A 152 -32.07 23.41 -27.08
CA ALA A 152 -33.12 24.03 -27.89
C ALA A 152 -33.49 25.36 -27.23
N ARG A 153 -33.30 26.47 -27.94
CA ARG A 153 -33.85 27.77 -27.53
C ARG A 153 -35.33 27.79 -27.88
N SER A 154 -36.21 27.76 -26.89
CA SER A 154 -37.59 28.11 -27.07
C SER A 154 -37.77 29.64 -26.93
N PHE A 155 -38.34 30.28 -27.94
CA PHE A 155 -38.78 31.67 -27.85
C PHE A 155 -40.29 31.66 -27.67
N GLU A 156 -40.78 32.19 -26.57
CA GLU A 156 -42.19 32.56 -26.46
C GLU A 156 -42.37 33.91 -27.16
N VAL A 157 -43.19 33.92 -28.20
CA VAL A 157 -43.62 35.17 -28.89
C VAL A 157 -44.97 35.55 -28.30
N TYR A 158 -45.04 36.71 -27.62
CA TYR A 158 -46.26 37.31 -27.13
C TYR A 158 -46.95 38.09 -28.25
#